data_ea073091af6aa5a1778e0f66725cc46c
#
_entry.id   ea073091af6aa5a1778e0f66725cc46c
#
_cell.length_a   1.000
_cell.length_b   1.000
_cell.length_c   1.000
_cell.angle_alpha   90.00
_cell.angle_beta   90.00
_cell.angle_gamma   90.00
#
_symmetry.space_group_name_H-M   'P 1'
#
loop_
_entity.id
_entity.type
_entity.pdbx_description
1 polymer ?
#
loop_
_entity_poly.entity_id
_entity_poly.type
_entity_poly.pdbx_seq_one_letter_code
_entity_poly.pdbx_strand_id
1 'polypeptide(L)'
;AIRNLRRQMGYSAINVSGLAIGMACCLLIILYIQDELGYDQYHEHADRMYRVVDGGNATTPPALGPAMKESFAQIEGFTRFKPPFGVWMMRFEDRVFYESKVYWTDANVFDLFGFDLVQGNPASALRDPNSVVISESIARKYFGDQNAMGKILSADDGAMMVRVTGVMRDIPADTHFRPEMFFSIASMPGFYRSDV
;
A
#
# COMPACT_ATOMS: atom_id res chain seq x y z
N ALA A 1 -46.79 28.48 -15.75
CA ALA A 1 -46.18 27.39 -15.00
C ALA A 1 -46.30 27.59 -13.48
N ILE A 2 -45.78 28.67 -12.88
CA ILE A 2 -45.75 28.93 -11.42
C ILE A 2 -47.14 28.97 -10.76
N ARG A 3 -48.17 29.54 -11.46
CA ARG A 3 -49.55 29.62 -10.96
C ARG A 3 -50.21 28.24 -10.81
N ASN A 4 -49.90 27.25 -11.68
CA ASN A 4 -50.40 25.89 -11.60
C ASN A 4 -49.69 25.08 -10.47
N LEU A 5 -48.40 25.31 -10.24
CA LEU A 5 -47.67 24.75 -9.12
C LEU A 5 -48.29 25.12 -7.76
N ARG A 6 -48.69 26.41 -7.59
CA ARG A 6 -49.36 26.88 -6.37
C ARG A 6 -50.80 26.36 -6.19
N ARG A 7 -51.48 26.00 -7.28
CA ARG A 7 -52.86 25.48 -7.23
C ARG A 7 -52.93 23.99 -6.92
N GLN A 8 -51.84 23.25 -7.17
CA GLN A 8 -51.76 21.81 -6.93
C GLN A 8 -50.47 21.46 -6.13
N MET A 9 -50.32 22.13 -4.95
CA MET A 9 -49.08 22.01 -4.17
C MET A 9 -48.74 20.57 -3.77
N GLY A 10 -49.74 19.75 -3.38
CA GLY A 10 -49.52 18.37 -2.99
C GLY A 10 -48.95 17.49 -4.12
N TYR A 11 -49.56 17.58 -5.31
CA TYR A 11 -49.11 16.85 -6.49
C TYR A 11 -47.72 17.32 -6.95
N SER A 12 -47.49 18.63 -6.96
CA SER A 12 -46.21 19.20 -7.31
C SER A 12 -45.12 18.82 -6.31
N ALA A 13 -45.40 18.80 -5.02
CA ALA A 13 -44.47 18.39 -3.99
C ALA A 13 -44.07 16.93 -4.13
N ILE A 14 -45.02 16.02 -4.39
CA ILE A 14 -44.73 14.58 -4.60
C ILE A 14 -43.84 14.40 -5.83
N ASN A 15 -44.15 15.07 -6.95
CA ASN A 15 -43.36 14.93 -8.18
C ASN A 15 -41.91 15.49 -8.01
N VAL A 16 -41.80 16.68 -7.39
CA VAL A 16 -40.48 17.30 -7.14
C VAL A 16 -39.67 16.43 -6.16
N SER A 17 -40.29 15.93 -5.09
CA SER A 17 -39.61 15.04 -4.13
C SER A 17 -39.19 13.74 -4.77
N GLY A 18 -40.04 13.11 -5.58
CA GLY A 18 -39.72 11.88 -6.29
C GLY A 18 -38.57 12.07 -7.27
N LEU A 19 -38.62 13.20 -8.05
CA LEU A 19 -37.51 13.52 -8.95
C LEU A 19 -36.20 13.81 -8.19
N ALA A 20 -36.28 14.59 -7.11
CA ALA A 20 -35.12 14.91 -6.28
C ALA A 20 -34.47 13.67 -5.67
N ILE A 21 -35.28 12.73 -5.13
CA ILE A 21 -34.79 11.45 -4.60
C ILE A 21 -34.18 10.62 -5.72
N GLY A 22 -34.83 10.50 -6.87
CA GLY A 22 -34.30 9.77 -8.02
C GLY A 22 -32.96 10.31 -8.49
N MET A 23 -32.84 11.64 -8.63
CA MET A 23 -31.58 12.28 -9.00
C MET A 23 -30.50 12.06 -7.94
N ALA A 24 -30.83 12.18 -6.66
CA ALA A 24 -29.88 11.94 -5.58
C ALA A 24 -29.34 10.49 -5.60
N CYS A 25 -30.24 9.51 -5.79
CA CYS A 25 -29.83 8.11 -5.93
C CYS A 25 -28.90 7.89 -7.14
N CYS A 26 -29.25 8.46 -8.30
CA CYS A 26 -28.40 8.36 -9.50
C CYS A 26 -27.02 8.99 -9.28
N LEU A 27 -26.95 10.17 -8.66
CA LEU A 27 -25.67 10.82 -8.35
C LEU A 27 -24.82 10.00 -7.39
N LEU A 28 -25.43 9.44 -6.33
CA LEU A 28 -24.71 8.58 -5.38
C LEU A 28 -24.17 7.31 -6.06
N ILE A 29 -24.95 6.70 -6.95
CA ILE A 29 -24.50 5.53 -7.71
C ILE A 29 -23.35 5.90 -8.65
N ILE A 30 -23.44 7.03 -9.35
CA ILE A 30 -22.36 7.50 -10.24
C ILE A 30 -21.07 7.77 -9.44
N LEU A 31 -21.18 8.45 -8.30
CA LEU A 31 -20.03 8.72 -7.43
C LEU A 31 -19.41 7.41 -6.91
N TYR A 32 -20.25 6.46 -6.49
CA TYR A 32 -19.78 5.14 -6.05
C TYR A 32 -19.05 4.39 -7.18
N ILE A 33 -19.62 4.39 -8.38
CA ILE A 33 -18.99 3.73 -9.55
C ILE A 33 -17.67 4.42 -9.90
N GLN A 34 -17.59 5.74 -9.84
CA GLN A 34 -16.35 6.48 -10.11
C GLN A 34 -15.26 6.15 -9.08
N ASP A 35 -15.64 6.08 -7.80
CA ASP A 35 -14.74 5.68 -6.72
C ASP A 35 -14.23 4.26 -6.93
N GLU A 36 -15.12 3.31 -7.21
CA GLU A 36 -14.79 1.89 -7.45
C GLU A 36 -13.91 1.69 -8.70
N LEU A 37 -14.20 2.39 -9.80
CA LEU A 37 -13.40 2.32 -11.02
C LEU A 37 -12.05 3.05 -10.90
N GLY A 38 -11.92 4.01 -9.99
CA GLY A 38 -10.68 4.71 -9.68
C GLY A 38 -9.78 3.93 -8.71
N TYR A 39 -10.31 2.87 -8.08
CA TYR A 39 -9.59 2.10 -7.08
C TYR A 39 -8.39 1.35 -7.68
N ASP A 40 -7.27 1.31 -6.95
CA ASP A 40 -6.01 0.65 -7.37
C ASP A 40 -5.34 1.21 -8.64
N GLN A 41 -5.75 2.37 -9.16
CA GLN A 41 -5.08 3.02 -10.29
C GLN A 41 -3.81 3.80 -9.90
N TYR A 42 -3.45 3.79 -8.63
CA TYR A 42 -2.27 4.47 -8.10
C TYR A 42 -0.96 3.97 -8.72
N HIS A 43 -0.89 2.68 -9.06
CA HIS A 43 0.34 2.09 -9.56
C HIS A 43 0.50 2.30 -11.06
N GLU A 44 1.63 2.88 -11.49
CA GLU A 44 1.93 3.23 -12.88
C GLU A 44 1.80 2.05 -13.86
N HIS A 45 2.02 0.82 -13.38
CA HIS A 45 1.99 -0.41 -14.20
C HIS A 45 0.85 -1.37 -13.79
N ALA A 46 -0.24 -0.85 -13.19
CA ALA A 46 -1.33 -1.67 -12.67
C ALA A 46 -1.92 -2.64 -13.70
N ASP A 47 -1.98 -2.24 -14.98
CA ASP A 47 -2.48 -3.03 -16.11
C ASP A 47 -1.63 -4.26 -16.43
N ARG A 48 -0.36 -4.29 -16.01
CA ARG A 48 0.59 -5.39 -16.24
C ARG A 48 1.02 -6.12 -14.98
N MET A 49 0.48 -5.72 -13.83
CA MET A 49 0.78 -6.36 -12.55
C MET A 49 -0.22 -7.46 -12.23
N TYR A 50 0.28 -8.62 -11.89
CA TYR A 50 -0.53 -9.79 -11.54
C TYR A 50 -0.08 -10.36 -10.21
N ARG A 51 -1.05 -10.65 -9.35
CA ARG A 51 -0.82 -11.37 -8.12
C ARG A 51 -0.89 -12.87 -8.36
N VAL A 52 0.15 -13.58 -8.03
CA VAL A 52 0.15 -15.04 -8.11
C VAL A 52 -0.58 -15.61 -6.90
N VAL A 53 -1.53 -16.50 -7.15
CA VAL A 53 -2.31 -17.23 -6.13
C VAL A 53 -2.25 -18.72 -6.41
N ASP A 54 -2.29 -19.55 -5.37
CA ASP A 54 -2.36 -21.01 -5.47
C ASP A 54 -3.65 -21.50 -4.82
N GLY A 55 -4.54 -22.09 -5.62
CA GLY A 55 -5.84 -22.61 -5.16
C GLY A 55 -6.70 -21.61 -4.40
N GLY A 56 -6.59 -20.30 -4.70
CA GLY A 56 -7.27 -19.22 -4.01
C GLY A 56 -6.48 -18.64 -2.81
N ASN A 57 -5.38 -19.26 -2.41
CA ASN A 57 -4.45 -18.72 -1.41
C ASN A 57 -3.48 -17.73 -2.04
N ALA A 58 -3.31 -16.60 -1.38
CA ALA A 58 -2.32 -15.58 -1.77
C ALA A 58 -0.90 -15.90 -1.27
N THR A 59 -0.73 -16.96 -0.49
CA THR A 59 0.57 -17.40 0.02
C THR A 59 1.15 -18.41 -0.95
N THR A 60 2.31 -18.10 -1.49
CA THR A 60 3.06 -18.94 -2.44
C THR A 60 4.47 -19.21 -1.90
N PRO A 61 5.14 -20.29 -2.33
CA PRO A 61 6.53 -20.56 -1.95
C PRO A 61 7.46 -19.40 -2.34
N PRO A 62 8.44 -19.01 -1.50
CA PRO A 62 9.37 -17.92 -1.80
C PRO A 62 10.15 -18.07 -3.09
N ALA A 63 10.47 -19.31 -3.49
CA ALA A 63 11.21 -19.63 -4.71
C ALA A 63 10.36 -19.51 -5.99
N LEU A 64 9.03 -19.36 -5.89
CA LEU A 64 8.15 -19.33 -7.06
C LEU A 64 8.43 -18.15 -7.98
N GLY A 65 8.61 -16.93 -7.43
CA GLY A 65 8.91 -15.74 -8.21
C GLY A 65 10.17 -15.88 -9.07
N PRO A 66 11.33 -16.23 -8.49
CA PRO A 66 12.54 -16.52 -9.25
C PRO A 66 12.33 -17.60 -10.33
N ALA A 67 11.73 -18.72 -9.99
CA ALA A 67 11.51 -19.85 -10.91
C ALA A 67 10.59 -19.47 -12.09
N MET A 68 9.56 -18.69 -11.83
CA MET A 68 8.66 -18.20 -12.89
C MET A 68 9.39 -17.24 -13.84
N LYS A 69 10.21 -16.32 -13.32
CA LYS A 69 10.98 -15.39 -14.16
C LYS A 69 12.00 -16.12 -15.02
N GLU A 70 12.62 -17.19 -14.51
CA GLU A 70 13.57 -18.02 -15.26
C GLU A 70 12.85 -18.85 -16.35
N SER A 71 11.65 -19.35 -16.06
CA SER A 71 10.91 -20.25 -16.95
C SER A 71 10.10 -19.53 -18.04
N PHE A 72 9.71 -18.26 -17.82
CA PHE A 72 8.80 -17.53 -18.70
C PHE A 72 9.39 -16.17 -19.09
N ALA A 73 9.80 -16.04 -20.35
CA ALA A 73 10.39 -14.80 -20.90
C ALA A 73 9.42 -13.59 -20.89
N GLN A 74 8.11 -13.83 -20.79
CA GLN A 74 7.08 -12.79 -20.69
C GLN A 74 7.06 -12.09 -19.33
N ILE A 75 7.67 -12.68 -18.30
CA ILE A 75 7.73 -12.11 -16.94
C ILE A 75 8.91 -11.14 -16.88
N GLU A 76 8.64 -9.86 -16.93
CA GLU A 76 9.66 -8.79 -16.90
C GLU A 76 10.31 -8.68 -15.51
N GLY A 77 9.52 -8.88 -14.43
CA GLY A 77 9.99 -8.80 -13.06
C GLY A 77 9.04 -9.48 -12.08
N PHE A 78 9.52 -9.68 -10.87
CA PHE A 78 8.69 -10.12 -9.75
C PHE A 78 9.15 -9.40 -8.49
N THR A 79 8.24 -9.28 -7.53
CA THR A 79 8.55 -8.88 -6.16
C THR A 79 7.71 -9.69 -5.20
N ARG A 80 8.27 -9.99 -4.04
CA ARG A 80 7.62 -10.78 -3.01
C ARG A 80 7.26 -9.89 -1.84
N PHE A 81 6.11 -10.15 -1.23
CA PHE A 81 5.69 -9.50 -0.01
C PHE A 81 5.44 -10.54 1.07
N LYS A 82 6.13 -10.41 2.19
CA LYS A 82 5.86 -11.21 3.38
C LYS A 82 5.36 -10.31 4.50
N PRO A 83 4.07 -10.40 4.87
CA PRO A 83 3.57 -9.73 6.06
C PRO A 83 4.11 -10.38 7.33
N PRO A 84 4.15 -9.67 8.46
CA PRO A 84 4.40 -10.27 9.75
C PRO A 84 3.24 -11.18 10.17
N PHE A 85 3.48 -12.04 11.14
CA PHE A 85 2.40 -12.72 11.85
C PHE A 85 1.82 -11.74 12.90
N GLY A 86 0.70 -11.11 12.58
CA GLY A 86 0.05 -10.13 13.45
C GLY A 86 0.65 -8.72 13.36
N VAL A 87 0.73 -8.04 14.50
CA VAL A 87 1.29 -6.69 14.61
C VAL A 87 2.74 -6.75 15.09
N TRP A 88 3.56 -5.84 14.59
CA TRP A 88 4.97 -5.77 14.96
C TRP A 88 5.23 -4.61 15.90
N MET A 89 5.90 -4.92 17.01
CA MET A 89 6.35 -3.89 17.93
C MET A 89 7.61 -3.21 17.37
N MET A 90 7.51 -1.90 17.20
CA MET A 90 8.58 -1.05 16.72
C MET A 90 8.90 0.01 17.77
N ARG A 91 10.18 0.26 18.01
CA ARG A 91 10.65 1.22 19.03
C ARG A 91 11.69 2.18 18.46
N PHE A 92 11.55 3.42 18.83
CA PHE A 92 12.59 4.44 18.70
C PHE A 92 12.70 5.20 20.03
N GLU A 93 13.84 5.10 20.70
CA GLU A 93 14.03 5.64 22.05
C GLU A 93 12.92 5.16 23.00
N ASP A 94 12.19 6.08 23.64
CA ASP A 94 11.07 5.77 24.55
C ASP A 94 9.73 5.57 23.82
N ARG A 95 9.68 5.77 22.50
CA ARG A 95 8.47 5.65 21.70
C ARG A 95 8.29 4.22 21.20
N VAL A 96 7.21 3.58 21.60
CA VAL A 96 6.86 2.21 21.20
C VAL A 96 5.50 2.21 20.54
N PHE A 97 5.41 1.60 19.36
CA PHE A 97 4.15 1.44 18.64
C PHE A 97 4.03 0.04 18.04
N TYR A 98 2.80 -0.36 17.79
CA TYR A 98 2.47 -1.63 17.14
C TYR A 98 2.01 -1.36 15.72
N GLU A 99 2.75 -1.91 14.74
CA GLU A 99 2.53 -1.66 13.33
C GLU A 99 2.04 -2.93 12.63
N SER A 100 0.97 -2.79 11.83
CA SER A 100 0.36 -3.92 11.11
C SER A 100 0.61 -3.90 9.60
N LYS A 101 0.96 -2.72 9.05
CA LYS A 101 1.19 -2.55 7.61
C LYS A 101 2.68 -2.60 7.25
N VAL A 102 3.32 -3.63 7.75
CA VAL A 102 4.76 -3.89 7.61
C VAL A 102 4.96 -5.06 6.65
N TYR A 103 5.88 -4.96 5.72
CA TYR A 103 6.17 -6.02 4.77
C TYR A 103 7.66 -6.15 4.51
N TRP A 104 8.17 -7.37 4.51
CA TRP A 104 9.45 -7.66 3.86
C TRP A 104 9.23 -7.78 2.37
N THR A 105 10.13 -7.19 1.60
CA THR A 105 10.01 -7.17 0.14
C THR A 105 11.38 -7.16 -0.53
N ASP A 106 11.39 -7.52 -1.80
CA ASP A 106 12.56 -7.41 -2.66
C ASP A 106 12.92 -5.95 -2.94
N ALA A 107 14.20 -5.67 -3.22
CA ALA A 107 14.70 -4.30 -3.41
C ALA A 107 14.10 -3.57 -4.63
N ASN A 108 13.57 -4.31 -5.59
CA ASN A 108 12.98 -3.77 -6.82
C ASN A 108 11.50 -3.35 -6.69
N VAL A 109 10.95 -3.36 -5.48
CA VAL A 109 9.53 -3.01 -5.23
C VAL A 109 9.18 -1.60 -5.71
N PHE A 110 10.10 -0.64 -5.58
CA PHE A 110 9.89 0.75 -5.99
C PHE A 110 9.79 0.88 -7.51
N ASP A 111 10.63 0.16 -8.24
CA ASP A 111 10.62 0.16 -9.71
C ASP A 111 9.37 -0.51 -10.28
N LEU A 112 8.92 -1.62 -9.65
CA LEU A 112 7.77 -2.38 -10.12
C LEU A 112 6.43 -1.72 -9.76
N PHE A 113 6.30 -1.19 -8.54
CA PHE A 113 5.05 -0.62 -8.05
C PHE A 113 4.95 0.90 -8.26
N GLY A 114 6.06 1.57 -8.59
CA GLY A 114 6.09 3.02 -8.77
C GLY A 114 5.90 3.80 -7.44
N PHE A 115 6.29 3.22 -6.30
CA PHE A 115 6.22 3.96 -5.03
C PHE A 115 7.24 5.10 -5.01
N ASP A 116 6.74 6.32 -4.80
CA ASP A 116 7.57 7.52 -4.72
C ASP A 116 8.36 7.60 -3.42
N LEU A 117 9.69 7.71 -3.51
CA LEU A 117 10.52 8.06 -2.36
C LEU A 117 10.69 9.59 -2.28
N VAL A 118 10.31 10.15 -1.13
CA VAL A 118 10.57 11.56 -0.80
C VAL A 118 12.03 11.76 -0.38
N GLN A 119 12.62 10.73 0.25
CA GLN A 119 14.03 10.70 0.64
C GLN A 119 14.59 9.30 0.42
N GLY A 120 15.85 9.22 0.03
CA GLY A 120 16.54 7.98 -0.29
C GLY A 120 16.61 7.72 -1.79
N ASN A 121 17.25 6.61 -2.17
CA ASN A 121 17.39 6.19 -3.55
C ASN A 121 16.64 4.87 -3.77
N PRO A 122 15.61 4.82 -4.63
CA PRO A 122 14.81 3.60 -4.88
C PRO A 122 15.67 2.37 -5.21
N ALA A 123 16.70 2.54 -6.04
CA ALA A 123 17.56 1.45 -6.48
C ALA A 123 18.41 0.82 -5.38
N SER A 124 18.59 1.48 -4.24
CA SER A 124 19.46 0.99 -3.16
C SER A 124 18.80 0.91 -1.78
N ALA A 125 17.63 1.51 -1.61
CA ALA A 125 17.01 1.67 -0.29
C ALA A 125 16.78 0.35 0.47
N LEU A 126 16.45 -0.74 -0.24
CA LEU A 126 16.22 -2.07 0.34
C LEU A 126 17.24 -3.12 -0.11
N ARG A 127 18.39 -2.72 -0.66
CA ARG A 127 19.40 -3.66 -1.14
C ARG A 127 20.12 -4.37 0.02
N ASP A 128 20.47 -3.60 1.03
CA ASP A 128 21.24 -4.13 2.15
C ASP A 128 20.34 -4.74 3.23
N PRO A 129 20.79 -5.78 3.94
CA PRO A 129 20.07 -6.29 5.09
C PRO A 129 19.90 -5.22 6.16
N ASN A 130 18.87 -5.38 6.99
CA ASN A 130 18.52 -4.45 8.07
C ASN A 130 18.21 -3.02 7.60
N SER A 131 17.81 -2.89 6.33
CA SER A 131 17.27 -1.66 5.77
C SER A 131 15.76 -1.61 5.91
N VAL A 132 15.22 -0.40 6.17
CA VAL A 132 13.79 -0.14 6.19
C VAL A 132 13.47 1.16 5.47
N VAL A 133 12.45 1.14 4.63
CA VAL A 133 11.79 2.32 4.08
C VAL A 133 10.47 2.51 4.80
N ILE A 134 10.19 3.73 5.23
CA ILE A 134 8.99 4.08 6.01
C ILE A 134 8.19 5.14 5.29
N SER A 135 6.88 5.21 5.54
CA SER A 135 6.04 6.28 5.00
C SER A 135 6.28 7.63 5.69
N GLU A 136 5.87 8.74 5.07
CA GLU A 136 5.94 10.07 5.69
C GLU A 136 5.17 10.12 7.02
N SER A 137 4.01 9.47 7.09
CA SER A 137 3.21 9.37 8.33
C SER A 137 3.97 8.63 9.44
N ILE A 138 4.63 7.53 9.12
CA ILE A 138 5.47 6.79 10.06
C ILE A 138 6.69 7.64 10.46
N ALA A 139 7.33 8.33 9.52
CA ALA A 139 8.45 9.21 9.84
C ALA A 139 8.04 10.28 10.85
N ARG A 140 6.90 10.95 10.64
CA ARG A 140 6.36 11.93 11.61
C ARG A 140 5.99 11.31 12.95
N LYS A 141 5.41 10.10 12.94
CA LYS A 141 5.00 9.38 14.16
C LYS A 141 6.17 9.08 15.09
N TYR A 142 7.29 8.61 14.54
CA TYR A 142 8.48 8.22 15.32
C TYR A 142 9.43 9.38 15.60
N PHE A 143 9.66 10.24 14.63
CA PHE A 143 10.74 11.23 14.67
C PHE A 143 10.24 12.68 14.78
N GLY A 144 8.92 12.92 14.61
CA GLY A 144 8.38 14.29 14.55
C GLY A 144 8.97 15.05 13.37
N ASP A 145 9.56 16.22 13.63
CA ASP A 145 10.18 17.05 12.60
C ASP A 145 11.67 16.71 12.33
N GLN A 146 12.20 15.69 13.02
CA GLN A 146 13.59 15.28 12.81
C GLN A 146 13.71 14.49 11.49
N ASN A 147 14.87 14.59 10.85
CA ASN A 147 15.20 13.76 9.71
C ASN A 147 15.25 12.28 10.11
N ALA A 148 14.43 11.46 9.46
CA ALA A 148 14.36 10.01 9.71
C ALA A 148 15.54 9.23 9.12
N MET A 149 16.17 9.76 8.05
CA MET A 149 17.24 9.07 7.33
C MET A 149 18.41 8.68 8.22
N GLY A 150 18.82 7.40 8.14
CA GLY A 150 19.93 6.85 8.90
C GLY A 150 19.62 6.53 10.37
N LYS A 151 18.46 6.92 10.89
CA LYS A 151 18.00 6.54 12.23
C LYS A 151 17.81 5.04 12.33
N ILE A 152 17.97 4.49 13.53
CA ILE A 152 17.83 3.06 13.79
C ILE A 152 16.56 2.83 14.60
N LEU A 153 15.69 1.97 14.10
CA LEU A 153 14.52 1.47 14.80
C LEU A 153 14.83 0.07 15.35
N SER A 154 14.32 -0.21 16.53
CA SER A 154 14.31 -1.56 17.10
C SER A 154 12.97 -2.21 16.78
N ALA A 155 13.02 -3.42 16.28
CA ALA A 155 11.85 -4.23 15.96
C ALA A 155 11.85 -5.51 16.80
N ASP A 156 10.67 -6.09 17.03
CA ASP A 156 10.47 -7.36 17.72
C ASP A 156 11.18 -7.42 19.08
N ASP A 157 10.89 -6.42 19.93
CA ASP A 157 11.46 -6.25 21.28
C ASP A 157 13.01 -6.26 21.33
N GLY A 158 13.62 -5.71 20.29
CA GLY A 158 15.10 -5.63 20.21
C GLY A 158 15.75 -6.77 19.45
N ALA A 159 14.99 -7.77 19.00
CA ALA A 159 15.54 -8.89 18.23
C ALA A 159 16.12 -8.43 16.88
N MET A 160 15.64 -7.32 16.33
CA MET A 160 16.09 -6.78 15.06
C MET A 160 16.30 -5.26 15.14
N MET A 161 17.45 -4.81 14.68
CA MET A 161 17.77 -3.39 14.53
C MET A 161 17.79 -3.03 13.05
N VAL A 162 16.96 -2.06 12.64
CA VAL A 162 16.85 -1.67 11.24
C VAL A 162 17.14 -0.19 11.04
N ARG A 163 17.83 0.13 9.97
CA ARG A 163 18.21 1.50 9.59
C ARG A 163 17.20 2.05 8.59
N VAL A 164 16.70 3.25 8.83
CA VAL A 164 15.89 3.98 7.87
C VAL A 164 16.76 4.41 6.68
N THR A 165 16.49 3.86 5.52
CA THR A 165 17.23 4.06 4.26
C THR A 165 16.41 4.81 3.21
N GLY A 166 15.13 5.05 3.50
CA GLY A 166 14.25 5.85 2.65
C GLY A 166 12.98 6.27 3.38
N VAL A 167 12.40 7.34 2.89
CA VAL A 167 11.06 7.80 3.28
C VAL A 167 10.21 7.84 2.00
N MET A 168 9.14 7.06 1.96
CA MET A 168 8.20 7.03 0.85
C MET A 168 7.00 7.94 1.13
N ARG A 169 6.39 8.46 0.05
CA ARG A 169 5.14 9.19 0.12
C ARG A 169 4.05 8.32 0.73
N ASP A 170 3.14 8.92 1.51
CA ASP A 170 1.98 8.21 2.01
C ASP A 170 1.12 7.71 0.84
N ILE A 171 0.75 6.43 0.87
CA ILE A 171 -0.05 5.80 -0.18
C ILE A 171 -1.51 6.23 -0.02
N PRO A 172 -2.20 6.65 -1.10
CA PRO A 172 -3.58 7.09 -1.07
C PRO A 172 -4.55 6.05 -0.49
N ALA A 173 -5.70 6.53 0.01
CA ALA A 173 -6.69 5.67 0.66
C ALA A 173 -7.49 4.78 -0.32
N ASP A 174 -7.46 5.09 -1.60
CA ASP A 174 -8.14 4.44 -2.70
C ASP A 174 -7.38 3.27 -3.33
N THR A 175 -6.49 2.64 -2.56
CA THR A 175 -5.78 1.43 -2.96
C THR A 175 -5.86 0.35 -1.87
N HIS A 176 -5.98 -0.92 -2.28
CA HIS A 176 -6.04 -2.07 -1.38
C HIS A 176 -4.71 -2.36 -0.70
N PHE A 177 -3.60 -2.14 -1.40
CA PHE A 177 -2.28 -2.41 -0.88
C PHE A 177 -1.62 -1.12 -0.38
N ARG A 178 -1.66 -0.90 0.93
CA ARG A 178 -1.16 0.30 1.62
C ARG A 178 -0.11 -0.04 2.67
N PRO A 179 1.08 -0.48 2.27
CA PRO A 179 2.20 -0.65 3.18
C PRO A 179 2.63 0.71 3.77
N GLU A 180 3.00 0.70 5.04
CA GLU A 180 3.56 1.86 5.73
C GLU A 180 5.06 1.68 6.01
N MET A 181 5.54 0.42 5.99
CA MET A 181 6.94 0.09 6.18
C MET A 181 7.34 -1.07 5.27
N PHE A 182 8.47 -0.91 4.58
CA PHE A 182 9.12 -1.96 3.83
C PHE A 182 10.47 -2.32 4.44
N PHE A 183 10.62 -3.58 4.80
CA PHE A 183 11.88 -4.15 5.25
C PHE A 183 12.56 -4.89 4.10
N SER A 184 13.87 -4.79 4.04
CA SER A 184 14.65 -5.58 3.08
C SER A 184 14.46 -7.08 3.33
N ILE A 185 14.10 -7.84 2.31
CA ILE A 185 13.99 -9.30 2.37
C ILE A 185 15.36 -9.95 2.63
N ALA A 186 16.45 -9.26 2.30
CA ALA A 186 17.81 -9.70 2.60
C ALA A 186 18.10 -9.85 4.11
N SER A 187 17.27 -9.23 4.96
CA SER A 187 17.35 -9.40 6.43
C SER A 187 16.78 -10.72 6.92
N MET A 188 16.05 -11.44 6.07
CA MET A 188 15.38 -12.67 6.47
C MET A 188 16.32 -13.89 6.43
N PRO A 189 16.00 -14.94 7.22
CA PRO A 189 16.69 -16.24 7.09
C PRO A 189 16.68 -16.76 5.65
N GLY A 190 17.64 -17.59 5.29
CA GLY A 190 17.94 -18.06 3.93
C GLY A 190 16.77 -18.60 3.11
N PHE A 191 15.70 -19.10 3.77
CA PHE A 191 14.49 -19.59 3.11
C PHE A 191 13.76 -18.51 2.25
N TYR A 192 13.93 -17.23 2.59
CA TYR A 192 13.31 -16.12 1.86
C TYR A 192 14.29 -15.37 0.95
N ARG A 193 15.56 -15.73 0.95
CA ARG A 193 16.59 -15.12 0.11
C ARG A 193 16.49 -15.64 -1.32
N SER A 194 16.92 -14.82 -2.26
CA SER A 194 16.86 -15.10 -3.70
C SER A 194 17.98 -16.03 -4.21
N ASP A 195 18.87 -16.44 -3.34
CA ASP A 195 20.05 -17.25 -3.63
C ASP A 195 19.82 -18.75 -3.36
N VAL A 196 18.54 -19.19 -3.33
CA VAL A 196 18.14 -20.61 -3.24
C VAL A 196 17.41 -21.00 -4.51
#